data_67656436930d3d53e22e6edc11611bfd
#
_entry.id   67656436930d3d53e22e6edc11611bfd
#
_cell.length_a   1.000
_cell.length_b   1.000
_cell.length_c   1.000
_cell.angle_alpha   90.00
_cell.angle_beta   90.00
_cell.angle_gamma   90.00
#
_symmetry.space_group_name_H-M   'P 1'
#
loop_
_entity.id
_entity.type
_entity.pdbx_description
1 polymer ?
#
loop_
_entity_poly.entity_id
_entity_poly.type
_entity_poly.pdbx_seq_one_letter_code
_entity_poly.pdbx_strand_id
1 'polypeptide(L)'
;MNKRFQDKVAVVTGAAQGIGRRVAERLLEEGAQVLAVDRSELVFELAEREAVLCLTADLEQAGDCQRVMNAAVERFGRLDILINNVGGTIWAKPFEHYETAQIEAEVRRSLFPTLWCCHAALPQMLAQGSGAIVNVSSIATRSVNRVPYGAAKGGVNALTACLAFETAERGIRVNAIAPGGTEAPPRRIPRNSAEQSEQEKVWYQQIVDQTVHSSLMKRYGTLDEQVGAILFLASDEASYITGVTLPVGGGDLG
;
A
#
# COMPACT_ATOMS: atom_id res chain seq x y z
N MET A 1 4.48 -10.52 -24.08
CA MET A 1 4.22 -10.49 -22.63
C MET A 1 2.75 -10.73 -22.40
N ASN A 2 2.40 -11.51 -21.37
CA ASN A 2 0.99 -11.76 -21.04
C ASN A 2 0.39 -10.48 -20.45
N LYS A 3 -0.64 -9.91 -21.09
CA LYS A 3 -1.28 -8.66 -20.65
C LYS A 3 -2.40 -8.98 -19.66
N ARG A 4 -2.05 -9.40 -18.43
CA ARG A 4 -3.02 -9.79 -17.39
C ARG A 4 -4.05 -8.72 -17.03
N PHE A 5 -3.71 -7.46 -17.24
CA PHE A 5 -4.54 -6.31 -16.86
C PHE A 5 -5.06 -5.53 -18.07
N GLN A 6 -5.10 -6.19 -19.25
CA GLN A 6 -5.67 -5.56 -20.45
C GLN A 6 -7.11 -5.10 -20.16
N ASP A 7 -7.43 -3.85 -20.52
CA ASP A 7 -8.74 -3.22 -20.33
C ASP A 7 -9.19 -3.05 -18.86
N LYS A 8 -8.28 -3.23 -17.89
CA LYS A 8 -8.54 -2.94 -16.48
C LYS A 8 -8.07 -1.54 -16.11
N VAL A 9 -8.82 -0.89 -15.22
CA VAL A 9 -8.48 0.41 -14.64
C VAL A 9 -8.04 0.23 -13.20
N ALA A 10 -6.84 0.71 -12.87
CA ALA A 10 -6.26 0.62 -11.54
C ALA A 10 -6.00 1.99 -10.92
N VAL A 11 -6.34 2.17 -9.66
CA VAL A 11 -5.85 3.29 -8.83
C VAL A 11 -4.71 2.77 -7.95
N VAL A 12 -3.56 3.43 -7.99
CA VAL A 12 -2.39 3.10 -7.18
C VAL A 12 -2.02 4.29 -6.29
N THR A 13 -2.11 4.10 -4.98
CA THR A 13 -1.79 5.14 -4.00
C THR A 13 -0.33 5.08 -3.56
N GLY A 14 0.28 6.25 -3.26
CA GLY A 14 1.70 6.32 -2.92
C GLY A 14 2.61 5.95 -4.10
N ALA A 15 2.24 6.40 -5.31
CA ALA A 15 2.85 5.98 -6.56
C ALA A 15 4.11 6.78 -6.98
N ALA A 16 4.56 7.75 -6.19
CA ALA A 16 5.71 8.57 -6.55
C ALA A 16 7.06 7.81 -6.44
N GLN A 17 7.17 6.81 -5.56
CA GLN A 17 8.41 6.06 -5.33
C GLN A 17 8.16 4.68 -4.70
N GLY A 18 9.19 3.82 -4.67
CA GLY A 18 9.18 2.52 -3.99
C GLY A 18 8.16 1.54 -4.56
N ILE A 19 7.49 0.77 -3.67
CA ILE A 19 6.54 -0.28 -4.06
C ILE A 19 5.41 0.29 -4.94
N GLY A 20 4.78 1.40 -4.54
CA GLY A 20 3.66 1.98 -5.28
C GLY A 20 4.04 2.40 -6.71
N ARG A 21 5.21 3.02 -6.89
CA ARG A 21 5.71 3.36 -8.23
C ARG A 21 5.92 2.11 -9.07
N ARG A 22 6.59 1.11 -8.51
CA ARG A 22 6.87 -0.13 -9.26
C ARG A 22 5.59 -0.91 -9.60
N VAL A 23 4.57 -0.87 -8.72
CA VAL A 23 3.24 -1.42 -9.02
C VAL A 23 2.60 -0.70 -10.21
N ALA A 24 2.59 0.63 -10.20
CA ALA A 24 2.02 1.41 -11.30
C ALA A 24 2.72 1.12 -12.63
N GLU A 25 4.06 1.06 -12.64
CA GLU A 25 4.86 0.70 -13.82
C GLU A 25 4.51 -0.69 -14.35
N ARG A 26 4.45 -1.70 -13.47
CA ARG A 26 4.13 -3.07 -13.86
C ARG A 26 2.70 -3.24 -14.36
N LEU A 27 1.73 -2.57 -13.74
CA LEU A 27 0.34 -2.57 -14.22
C LEU A 27 0.24 -2.00 -15.64
N LEU A 28 0.93 -0.89 -15.92
CA LEU A 28 1.02 -0.30 -17.27
C LEU A 28 1.69 -1.25 -18.28
N GLU A 29 2.81 -1.88 -17.90
CA GLU A 29 3.52 -2.88 -18.72
C GLU A 29 2.60 -4.07 -19.06
N GLU A 30 1.69 -4.44 -18.17
CA GLU A 30 0.76 -5.55 -18.32
C GLU A 30 -0.63 -5.14 -18.87
N GLY A 31 -0.76 -3.90 -19.37
CA GLY A 31 -1.91 -3.44 -20.18
C GLY A 31 -3.00 -2.70 -19.42
N ALA A 32 -2.82 -2.39 -18.13
CA ALA A 32 -3.79 -1.58 -17.39
C ALA A 32 -3.76 -0.11 -17.80
N GLN A 33 -4.89 0.58 -17.60
CA GLN A 33 -4.95 2.03 -17.44
C GLN A 33 -4.77 2.36 -15.96
N VAL A 34 -3.93 3.32 -15.61
CA VAL A 34 -3.56 3.59 -14.22
C VAL A 34 -3.84 5.03 -13.83
N LEU A 35 -4.55 5.25 -12.74
CA LEU A 35 -4.48 6.50 -11.99
C LEU A 35 -3.43 6.34 -10.90
N ALA A 36 -2.32 7.07 -11.03
CA ALA A 36 -1.22 7.12 -10.07
C ALA A 36 -1.39 8.35 -9.17
N VAL A 37 -1.49 8.15 -7.86
CA VAL A 37 -1.67 9.25 -6.91
C VAL A 37 -0.62 9.24 -5.81
N ASP A 38 -0.10 10.42 -5.50
CA ASP A 38 0.80 10.67 -4.36
C ASP A 38 0.57 12.10 -3.85
N ARG A 39 1.04 12.41 -2.65
CA ARG A 39 1.09 13.81 -2.18
C ARG A 39 2.22 14.62 -2.82
N SER A 40 3.19 13.96 -3.43
CA SER A 40 4.35 14.55 -4.08
C SER A 40 4.18 14.65 -5.57
N GLU A 41 4.63 15.77 -6.13
CA GLU A 41 4.68 16.01 -7.58
C GLU A 41 5.60 15.03 -8.33
N LEU A 42 6.48 14.29 -7.64
CA LEU A 42 7.26 13.22 -8.26
C LEU A 42 6.41 12.15 -8.96
N VAL A 43 5.12 12.06 -8.62
CA VAL A 43 4.18 11.16 -9.31
C VAL A 43 4.04 11.50 -10.79
N PHE A 44 4.24 12.77 -11.18
CA PHE A 44 4.15 13.20 -12.58
C PHE A 44 5.29 12.70 -13.47
N GLU A 45 6.35 12.11 -12.92
CA GLU A 45 7.34 11.39 -13.71
C GLU A 45 6.76 10.14 -14.43
N LEU A 46 5.57 9.68 -14.03
CA LEU A 46 4.84 8.61 -14.73
C LEU A 46 4.00 9.14 -15.91
N ALA A 47 3.77 10.44 -16.01
CA ALA A 47 2.82 11.06 -16.96
C ALA A 47 3.24 10.95 -18.43
N GLU A 48 4.49 10.58 -18.75
CA GLU A 48 4.97 10.36 -20.11
C GLU A 48 4.32 9.14 -20.81
N ARG A 49 3.60 8.31 -20.05
CA ARG A 49 2.94 7.09 -20.57
C ARG A 49 1.48 7.38 -20.91
N GLU A 50 1.01 6.98 -22.09
CA GLU A 50 -0.36 7.28 -22.58
C GLU A 50 -1.50 6.76 -21.70
N ALA A 51 -1.31 5.62 -21.04
CA ALA A 51 -2.34 4.95 -20.24
C ALA A 51 -2.35 5.37 -18.76
N VAL A 52 -1.73 6.51 -18.40
CA VAL A 52 -1.67 6.97 -17.02
C VAL A 52 -2.33 8.34 -16.83
N LEU A 53 -3.01 8.50 -15.69
CA LEU A 53 -3.42 9.78 -15.13
C LEU A 53 -2.67 9.97 -13.80
N CYS A 54 -1.91 11.04 -13.65
CA CYS A 54 -1.23 11.39 -12.42
C CYS A 54 -1.97 12.47 -11.66
N LEU A 55 -2.14 12.31 -10.35
CA LEU A 55 -2.74 13.32 -9.47
C LEU A 55 -1.92 13.50 -8.20
N THR A 56 -1.92 14.74 -7.69
CA THR A 56 -1.51 15.01 -6.31
C THR A 56 -2.72 15.03 -5.38
N ALA A 57 -2.62 14.34 -4.24
CA ALA A 57 -3.67 14.30 -3.22
C ALA A 57 -3.08 13.95 -1.85
N ASP A 58 -3.67 14.51 -0.80
CA ASP A 58 -3.42 14.09 0.58
C ASP A 58 -4.47 13.07 1.02
N LEU A 59 -4.12 11.79 0.91
CA LEU A 59 -5.05 10.70 1.23
C LEU A 59 -5.30 10.51 2.74
N GLU A 60 -4.70 11.31 3.60
CA GLU A 60 -5.12 11.46 4.99
C GLU A 60 -6.46 12.23 5.11
N GLN A 61 -6.93 12.85 4.01
CA GLN A 61 -8.20 13.56 3.88
C GLN A 61 -9.21 12.73 3.07
N ALA A 62 -10.37 12.44 3.66
CA ALA A 62 -11.41 11.64 3.00
C ALA A 62 -11.92 12.26 1.69
N GLY A 63 -12.03 13.60 1.63
CA GLY A 63 -12.45 14.32 0.42
C GLY A 63 -11.51 14.15 -0.75
N ASP A 64 -10.20 14.10 -0.50
CA ASP A 64 -9.20 13.83 -1.53
C ASP A 64 -9.29 12.39 -2.05
N CYS A 65 -9.56 11.42 -1.17
CA CYS A 65 -9.78 10.04 -1.60
C CYS A 65 -10.99 9.93 -2.54
N GLN A 66 -12.10 10.60 -2.22
CA GLN A 66 -13.29 10.62 -3.10
C GLN A 66 -12.97 11.28 -4.44
N ARG A 67 -12.25 12.41 -4.45
CA ARG A 67 -11.83 13.12 -5.66
C ARG A 67 -10.98 12.22 -6.57
N VAL A 68 -10.06 11.46 -6.00
CA VAL A 68 -9.21 10.52 -6.73
C VAL A 68 -10.03 9.40 -7.39
N MET A 69 -10.97 8.79 -6.68
CA MET A 69 -11.81 7.73 -7.26
C MET A 69 -12.73 8.27 -8.35
N ASN A 70 -13.31 9.45 -8.15
CA ASN A 70 -14.12 10.13 -9.17
C ASN A 70 -13.30 10.41 -10.44
N ALA A 71 -12.09 10.93 -10.30
CA ALA A 71 -11.21 11.22 -11.44
C ALA A 71 -10.84 9.95 -12.24
N ALA A 72 -10.69 8.80 -11.59
CA ALA A 72 -10.46 7.53 -12.30
C ALA A 72 -11.69 7.14 -13.14
N VAL A 73 -12.89 7.25 -12.56
CA VAL A 73 -14.14 6.94 -13.26
C VAL A 73 -14.43 7.93 -14.38
N GLU A 74 -14.23 9.22 -14.15
CA GLU A 74 -14.39 10.27 -15.18
C GLU A 74 -13.45 10.07 -16.36
N ARG A 75 -12.20 9.69 -16.10
CA ARG A 75 -11.17 9.54 -17.15
C ARG A 75 -11.27 8.23 -17.90
N PHE A 76 -11.59 7.12 -17.22
CA PHE A 76 -11.50 5.77 -17.77
C PHE A 76 -12.84 5.01 -17.80
N GLY A 77 -13.91 5.55 -17.20
CA GLY A 77 -15.26 4.98 -17.23
C GLY A 77 -15.50 3.85 -16.21
N ARG A 78 -14.47 3.38 -15.48
CA ARG A 78 -14.55 2.24 -14.56
C ARG A 78 -13.46 2.28 -13.49
N LEU A 79 -13.56 1.41 -12.49
CA LEU A 79 -12.55 1.17 -11.47
C LEU A 79 -12.52 -0.33 -11.13
N ASP A 80 -11.50 -1.04 -11.60
CA ASP A 80 -11.38 -2.49 -11.40
C ASP A 80 -10.48 -2.86 -10.24
N ILE A 81 -9.42 -2.07 -10.02
CA ILE A 81 -8.35 -2.40 -9.07
C ILE A 81 -8.03 -1.17 -8.23
N LEU A 82 -7.97 -1.37 -6.90
CA LEU A 82 -7.45 -0.38 -5.97
C LEU A 82 -6.24 -0.96 -5.22
N ILE A 83 -5.08 -0.30 -5.34
CA ILE A 83 -3.88 -0.63 -4.57
C ILE A 83 -3.64 0.44 -3.52
N ASN A 84 -3.93 0.11 -2.26
CA ASN A 84 -3.70 0.97 -1.12
C ASN A 84 -2.28 0.75 -0.57
N ASN A 85 -1.34 1.60 -1.01
CA ASN A 85 0.07 1.46 -0.64
C ASN A 85 0.57 2.61 0.27
N VAL A 86 -0.22 3.66 0.48
CA VAL A 86 0.19 4.76 1.37
C VAL A 86 0.38 4.27 2.81
N GLY A 87 1.49 4.67 3.43
CA GLY A 87 1.85 4.35 4.80
C GLY A 87 3.36 4.22 4.98
N GLY A 88 3.75 3.85 6.18
CA GLY A 88 5.15 3.59 6.55
C GLY A 88 5.56 4.30 7.82
N THR A 89 6.42 3.67 8.58
CA THR A 89 6.98 4.16 9.84
C THR A 89 7.56 5.56 9.68
N ILE A 90 7.13 6.50 10.51
CA ILE A 90 7.64 7.87 10.58
C ILE A 90 8.79 7.93 11.59
N TRP A 91 8.57 7.38 12.78
CA TRP A 91 9.55 7.32 13.86
C TRP A 91 9.91 5.89 14.23
N ALA A 92 11.18 5.67 14.54
CA ALA A 92 11.71 4.40 15.02
C ALA A 92 12.24 4.60 16.44
N LYS A 93 11.45 4.27 17.46
CA LYS A 93 11.84 4.38 18.88
C LYS A 93 11.00 3.45 19.77
N PRO A 94 11.48 3.06 20.96
CA PRO A 94 10.67 2.34 21.95
C PRO A 94 9.39 3.10 22.30
N PHE A 95 8.34 2.36 22.65
CA PHE A 95 6.99 2.94 22.76
C PHE A 95 6.89 4.03 23.84
N GLU A 96 7.59 3.88 24.94
CA GLU A 96 7.65 4.85 26.05
C GLU A 96 8.28 6.21 25.66
N HIS A 97 8.97 6.27 24.53
CA HIS A 97 9.56 7.51 24.00
C HIS A 97 8.69 8.23 22.97
N TYR A 98 7.53 7.64 22.61
CA TYR A 98 6.60 8.33 21.69
C TYR A 98 5.84 9.44 22.42
N GLU A 99 5.75 10.57 21.77
CA GLU A 99 4.80 11.62 22.13
C GLU A 99 3.40 11.28 21.60
N THR A 100 2.33 11.69 22.29
CA THR A 100 0.94 11.43 21.88
C THR A 100 0.67 11.85 20.44
N ALA A 101 1.14 13.03 20.04
CA ALA A 101 0.97 13.54 18.68
C ALA A 101 1.69 12.65 17.62
N GLN A 102 2.81 12.03 17.97
CA GLN A 102 3.52 11.10 17.09
C GLN A 102 2.74 9.79 16.93
N ILE A 103 2.12 9.30 18.01
CA ILE A 103 1.25 8.11 17.94
C ILE A 103 0.07 8.37 17.00
N GLU A 104 -0.60 9.50 17.16
CA GLU A 104 -1.72 9.90 16.31
C GLU A 104 -1.30 10.05 14.84
N ALA A 105 -0.15 10.66 14.57
CA ALA A 105 0.38 10.85 13.22
C ALA A 105 0.74 9.51 12.52
N GLU A 106 1.31 8.54 13.25
CA GLU A 106 1.59 7.19 12.73
C GLU A 106 0.30 6.46 12.34
N VAL A 107 -0.72 6.51 13.21
CA VAL A 107 -2.02 5.88 12.94
C VAL A 107 -2.71 6.58 11.77
N ARG A 108 -2.74 7.90 11.77
CA ARG A 108 -3.33 8.71 10.70
C ARG A 108 -2.68 8.39 9.34
N ARG A 109 -1.37 8.40 9.27
CA ARG A 109 -0.59 8.12 8.05
C ARG A 109 -0.78 6.70 7.53
N SER A 110 -0.86 5.71 8.41
CA SER A 110 -0.70 4.30 8.02
C SER A 110 -2.00 3.51 8.02
N LEU A 111 -3.12 4.09 8.47
CA LEU A 111 -4.44 3.45 8.50
C LEU A 111 -5.49 4.24 7.69
N PHE A 112 -5.62 5.55 7.92
CA PHE A 112 -6.72 6.34 7.37
C PHE A 112 -6.75 6.39 5.84
N PRO A 113 -5.61 6.54 5.12
CA PRO A 113 -5.63 6.47 3.65
C PRO A 113 -6.26 5.19 3.11
N THR A 114 -5.98 4.05 3.73
CA THR A 114 -6.57 2.76 3.32
C THR A 114 -8.06 2.73 3.60
N LEU A 115 -8.51 3.18 4.78
CA LEU A 115 -9.94 3.27 5.13
C LEU A 115 -10.70 4.15 4.14
N TRP A 116 -10.22 5.39 3.91
CA TRP A 116 -10.89 6.37 3.07
C TRP A 116 -10.91 5.96 1.60
N CYS A 117 -9.81 5.42 1.08
CA CYS A 117 -9.76 4.95 -0.30
C CYS A 117 -10.66 3.74 -0.53
N CYS A 118 -10.71 2.76 0.39
CA CYS A 118 -11.66 1.64 0.31
C CYS A 118 -13.09 2.16 0.30
N HIS A 119 -13.44 3.05 1.24
CA HIS A 119 -14.79 3.62 1.34
C HIS A 119 -15.18 4.36 0.05
N ALA A 120 -14.27 5.15 -0.52
CA ALA A 120 -14.53 5.92 -1.74
C ALA A 120 -14.63 5.07 -3.02
N ALA A 121 -13.91 3.94 -3.08
CA ALA A 121 -13.91 3.06 -4.25
C ALA A 121 -15.13 2.11 -4.29
N LEU A 122 -15.63 1.70 -3.14
CA LEU A 122 -16.67 0.68 -3.03
C LEU A 122 -17.97 1.01 -3.81
N PRO A 123 -18.53 2.22 -3.78
CA PRO A 123 -19.77 2.50 -4.52
C PRO A 123 -19.64 2.19 -6.01
N GLN A 124 -18.52 2.55 -6.63
CA GLN A 124 -18.28 2.25 -8.05
C GLN A 124 -18.09 0.76 -8.30
N MET A 125 -17.26 0.07 -7.50
CA MET A 125 -17.03 -1.37 -7.66
C MET A 125 -18.31 -2.18 -7.43
N LEU A 126 -19.14 -1.78 -6.46
CA LEU A 126 -20.44 -2.41 -6.20
C LEU A 126 -21.43 -2.22 -7.36
N ALA A 127 -21.46 -1.03 -7.95
CA ALA A 127 -22.30 -0.76 -9.13
C ALA A 127 -21.84 -1.59 -10.35
N GLN A 128 -20.55 -1.89 -10.46
CA GLN A 128 -19.98 -2.76 -11.50
C GLN A 128 -20.20 -4.26 -11.22
N GLY A 129 -20.47 -4.65 -9.97
CA GLY A 129 -20.52 -6.06 -9.55
C GLY A 129 -19.17 -6.77 -9.61
N SER A 130 -18.06 -6.01 -9.63
CA SER A 130 -16.70 -6.57 -9.69
C SER A 130 -15.66 -5.57 -9.19
N GLY A 131 -14.59 -6.08 -8.56
CA GLY A 131 -13.46 -5.27 -8.11
C GLY A 131 -12.41 -6.10 -7.37
N ALA A 132 -11.18 -5.62 -7.36
CA ALA A 132 -10.09 -6.17 -6.57
C ALA A 132 -9.39 -5.06 -5.77
N ILE A 133 -9.39 -5.19 -4.45
CA ILE A 133 -8.69 -4.27 -3.54
C ILE A 133 -7.50 -5.02 -2.95
N VAL A 134 -6.31 -4.45 -3.07
CA VAL A 134 -5.09 -4.96 -2.43
C VAL A 134 -4.50 -3.91 -1.51
N ASN A 135 -4.51 -4.20 -0.23
CA ASN A 135 -3.98 -3.34 0.81
C ASN A 135 -2.52 -3.72 1.12
N VAL A 136 -1.63 -2.73 1.22
CA VAL A 136 -0.25 -2.96 1.65
C VAL A 136 -0.18 -2.79 3.17
N SER A 137 -0.21 -3.91 3.87
CA SER A 137 0.00 -4.01 5.31
C SER A 137 1.50 -4.05 5.66
N SER A 138 1.92 -4.86 6.62
CA SER A 138 3.33 -5.09 6.98
C SER A 138 3.45 -6.28 7.93
N ILE A 139 4.58 -7.01 7.89
CA ILE A 139 4.95 -7.95 8.96
C ILE A 139 5.28 -7.23 10.29
N ALA A 140 5.38 -5.89 10.28
CA ALA A 140 5.63 -5.06 11.46
C ALA A 140 4.48 -5.05 12.48
N THR A 141 3.42 -5.82 12.26
CA THR A 141 2.41 -6.14 13.27
C THR A 141 3.01 -6.84 14.49
N ARG A 142 4.21 -7.40 14.35
CA ARG A 142 5.06 -7.89 15.45
C ARG A 142 6.49 -7.39 15.23
N SER A 143 6.83 -6.24 15.82
CA SER A 143 8.14 -5.60 15.61
C SER A 143 8.53 -4.74 16.80
N VAL A 144 9.83 -4.45 16.92
CA VAL A 144 10.37 -3.50 17.90
C VAL A 144 10.31 -2.06 17.39
N ASN A 145 10.33 -1.09 18.30
CA ASN A 145 10.55 0.34 18.06
C ASN A 145 9.57 1.03 17.09
N ARG A 146 8.40 0.45 16.80
CA ARG A 146 7.38 1.02 15.90
C ARG A 146 5.96 0.54 16.24
N VAL A 147 5.63 0.51 17.54
CA VAL A 147 4.35 0.01 18.04
C VAL A 147 3.14 0.72 17.40
N PRO A 148 3.08 2.07 17.29
CA PRO A 148 1.94 2.74 16.67
C PRO A 148 1.75 2.38 15.18
N TYR A 149 2.84 2.23 14.44
CA TYR A 149 2.82 1.74 13.07
C TYR A 149 2.29 0.30 12.99
N GLY A 150 2.77 -0.59 13.87
CA GLY A 150 2.30 -1.97 13.97
C GLY A 150 0.80 -2.05 14.25
N ALA A 151 0.30 -1.24 15.19
CA ALA A 151 -1.12 -1.13 15.50
C ALA A 151 -1.95 -0.67 14.29
N ALA A 152 -1.47 0.35 13.55
CA ALA A 152 -2.12 0.81 12.34
C ALA A 152 -2.19 -0.28 11.25
N LYS A 153 -1.12 -1.06 11.08
CA LYS A 153 -1.08 -2.16 10.09
C LYS A 153 -1.90 -3.37 10.53
N GLY A 154 -2.01 -3.63 11.84
CA GLY A 154 -3.00 -4.56 12.38
C GLY A 154 -4.43 -4.14 12.05
N GLY A 155 -4.72 -2.84 12.12
CA GLY A 155 -5.99 -2.25 11.67
C GLY A 155 -6.25 -2.48 10.17
N VAL A 156 -5.23 -2.39 9.31
CA VAL A 156 -5.35 -2.71 7.88
C VAL A 156 -5.67 -4.19 7.66
N ASN A 157 -5.09 -5.10 8.46
CA ASN A 157 -5.41 -6.53 8.38
C ASN A 157 -6.87 -6.80 8.74
N ALA A 158 -7.35 -6.21 9.83
CA ALA A 158 -8.74 -6.32 10.26
C ALA A 158 -9.71 -5.72 9.24
N LEU A 159 -9.42 -4.51 8.72
CA LEU A 159 -10.19 -3.89 7.64
C LEU A 159 -10.31 -4.82 6.42
N THR A 160 -9.20 -5.42 6.01
CA THR A 160 -9.16 -6.33 4.86
C THR A 160 -10.11 -7.51 5.05
N ALA A 161 -10.03 -8.17 6.21
CA ALA A 161 -10.88 -9.32 6.52
C ALA A 161 -12.37 -8.94 6.60
N CYS A 162 -12.71 -7.86 7.33
CA CYS A 162 -14.10 -7.41 7.47
C CYS A 162 -14.70 -7.00 6.13
N LEU A 163 -13.95 -6.21 5.33
CA LEU A 163 -14.44 -5.72 4.05
C LEU A 163 -14.63 -6.86 3.03
N ALA A 164 -13.73 -7.84 3.02
CA ALA A 164 -13.88 -9.05 2.21
C ALA A 164 -15.16 -9.80 2.59
N PHE A 165 -15.42 -9.96 3.88
CA PHE A 165 -16.61 -10.64 4.38
C PHE A 165 -17.91 -9.93 3.94
N GLU A 166 -17.93 -8.59 3.96
CA GLU A 166 -19.10 -7.80 3.56
C GLU A 166 -19.34 -7.77 2.04
N THR A 167 -18.29 -7.97 1.21
CA THR A 167 -18.37 -7.64 -0.22
C THR A 167 -18.19 -8.81 -1.17
N ALA A 168 -17.74 -9.97 -0.69
CA ALA A 168 -17.44 -11.14 -1.52
C ALA A 168 -18.64 -11.62 -2.38
N GLU A 169 -19.83 -11.68 -1.80
CA GLU A 169 -21.05 -12.09 -2.52
C GLU A 169 -21.46 -11.09 -3.60
N ARG A 170 -20.89 -9.89 -3.57
CA ARG A 170 -21.13 -8.82 -4.55
C ARG A 170 -20.00 -8.69 -5.58
N GLY A 171 -19.15 -9.72 -5.70
CA GLY A 171 -18.10 -9.81 -6.70
C GLY A 171 -16.83 -8.99 -6.42
N ILE A 172 -16.63 -8.52 -5.18
CA ILE A 172 -15.44 -7.75 -4.83
C ILE A 172 -14.52 -8.60 -3.95
N ARG A 173 -13.26 -8.70 -4.36
CA ARG A 173 -12.20 -9.34 -3.57
C ARG A 173 -11.39 -8.28 -2.83
N VAL A 174 -11.10 -8.51 -1.57
CA VAL A 174 -10.28 -7.62 -0.75
C VAL A 174 -9.21 -8.46 -0.06
N ASN A 175 -7.95 -8.17 -0.38
CA ASN A 175 -6.81 -8.87 0.20
C ASN A 175 -5.74 -7.87 0.65
N ALA A 176 -4.78 -8.33 1.42
CA ALA A 176 -3.59 -7.56 1.77
C ALA A 176 -2.33 -8.37 1.49
N ILE A 177 -1.22 -7.68 1.24
CA ILE A 177 0.11 -8.23 1.46
C ILE A 177 0.71 -7.62 2.72
N ALA A 178 1.57 -8.37 3.40
CA ALA A 178 2.37 -7.89 4.53
C ALA A 178 3.87 -7.95 4.16
N PRO A 179 4.41 -6.86 3.58
CA PRO A 179 5.83 -6.79 3.22
C PRO A 179 6.74 -6.94 4.43
N GLY A 180 7.84 -7.67 4.24
CA GLY A 180 9.01 -7.63 5.09
C GLY A 180 9.94 -6.45 4.78
N GLY A 181 11.19 -6.55 5.21
CA GLY A 181 12.23 -5.63 4.79
C GLY A 181 12.35 -5.63 3.27
N THR A 182 12.37 -4.45 2.65
CA THR A 182 12.39 -4.30 1.20
C THR A 182 13.56 -3.43 0.77
N GLU A 183 14.42 -3.97 -0.08
CA GLU A 183 15.47 -3.21 -0.75
C GLU A 183 14.84 -2.28 -1.78
N ALA A 184 15.06 -1.00 -1.60
CA ALA A 184 14.60 0.03 -2.51
C ALA A 184 15.69 1.10 -2.65
N PRO A 185 15.72 1.83 -3.76
CA PRO A 185 16.57 3.01 -3.87
C PRO A 185 16.35 4.00 -2.72
N PRO A 186 17.35 4.81 -2.36
CA PRO A 186 17.19 5.83 -1.33
C PRO A 186 15.94 6.68 -1.60
N ARG A 187 15.19 6.95 -0.54
CA ARG A 187 13.94 7.72 -0.67
C ARG A 187 14.23 9.16 -1.06
N ARG A 188 13.64 9.61 -2.15
CA ARG A 188 13.66 11.01 -2.56
C ARG A 188 12.72 11.87 -1.71
N ILE A 189 11.65 11.26 -1.18
CA ILE A 189 10.70 11.88 -0.27
C ILE A 189 10.84 11.19 1.09
N PRO A 190 11.46 11.82 2.09
CA PRO A 190 11.59 11.23 3.42
C PRO A 190 10.23 11.12 4.10
N ARG A 191 10.05 10.12 4.96
CA ARG A 191 8.84 9.97 5.81
C ARG A 191 8.85 10.95 6.97
N ASN A 192 10.04 11.23 7.48
CA ASN A 192 10.34 12.24 8.48
C ASN A 192 11.49 13.10 7.93
N SER A 193 11.31 14.42 7.92
CA SER A 193 12.32 15.38 7.45
C SER A 193 13.26 15.84 8.56
N ALA A 194 12.97 15.50 9.82
CA ALA A 194 13.84 15.83 10.94
C ALA A 194 15.14 15.01 10.88
N GLU A 195 16.24 15.62 11.28
CA GLU A 195 17.51 14.94 11.44
C GLU A 195 17.42 13.91 12.58
N GLN A 196 17.87 12.69 12.31
CA GLN A 196 17.88 11.64 13.32
C GLN A 196 19.05 11.82 14.30
N SER A 197 18.76 11.76 15.58
CA SER A 197 19.78 11.67 16.63
C SER A 197 20.55 10.34 16.53
N GLU A 198 21.73 10.25 17.14
CA GLU A 198 22.50 9.00 17.19
C GLU A 198 21.71 7.86 17.85
N GLN A 199 20.90 8.18 18.87
CA GLN A 199 20.05 7.20 19.53
C GLN A 199 18.94 6.69 18.61
N GLU A 200 18.33 7.53 17.79
CA GLU A 200 17.31 7.11 16.82
C GLU A 200 17.91 6.23 15.70
N LYS A 201 19.14 6.47 15.31
CA LYS A 201 19.86 5.58 14.38
C LYS A 201 20.07 4.19 14.98
N VAL A 202 20.43 4.09 16.27
CA VAL A 202 20.54 2.81 16.99
C VAL A 202 19.20 2.09 17.03
N TRP A 203 18.11 2.76 17.37
CA TRP A 203 16.76 2.17 17.37
C TRP A 203 16.31 1.71 15.99
N TYR A 204 16.65 2.49 14.95
CA TYR A 204 16.37 2.08 13.58
C TYR A 204 17.16 0.82 13.18
N GLN A 205 18.45 0.74 13.55
CA GLN A 205 19.27 -0.45 13.31
C GLN A 205 18.67 -1.70 13.97
N GLN A 206 18.13 -1.59 15.17
CA GLN A 206 17.45 -2.70 15.85
C GLN A 206 16.25 -3.24 15.04
N ILE A 207 15.53 -2.36 14.31
CA ILE A 207 14.45 -2.80 13.39
C ILE A 207 15.05 -3.59 12.22
N VAL A 208 16.15 -3.12 11.65
CA VAL A 208 16.84 -3.81 10.55
C VAL A 208 17.30 -5.19 10.99
N ASP A 209 17.98 -5.26 12.15
CA ASP A 209 18.52 -6.50 12.72
C ASP A 209 17.41 -7.50 13.02
N GLN A 210 16.31 -7.05 13.65
CA GLN A 210 15.15 -7.88 13.92
C GLN A 210 14.56 -8.42 12.63
N THR A 211 14.38 -7.59 11.62
CA THR A 211 13.75 -7.97 10.34
C THR A 211 14.59 -9.04 9.62
N VAL A 212 15.91 -8.92 9.61
CA VAL A 212 16.79 -9.94 9.02
C VAL A 212 16.82 -11.21 9.88
N HIS A 213 16.84 -11.04 11.20
CA HIS A 213 16.87 -12.19 12.12
C HIS A 213 15.60 -13.04 12.03
N SER A 214 14.42 -12.43 11.98
CA SER A 214 13.13 -13.12 11.90
C SER A 214 12.83 -13.71 10.53
N SER A 215 13.39 -13.14 9.46
CA SER A 215 13.27 -13.72 8.12
C SER A 215 14.03 -15.04 8.01
N LEU A 216 13.38 -16.09 7.48
CA LEU A 216 14.04 -17.38 7.21
C LEU A 216 15.06 -17.24 6.08
N MET A 217 14.82 -16.36 5.11
CA MET A 217 15.72 -16.09 3.99
C MET A 217 16.91 -15.20 4.34
N LYS A 218 16.95 -14.63 5.57
CA LYS A 218 18.04 -13.82 6.11
C LYS A 218 18.46 -12.63 5.24
N ARG A 219 17.53 -12.07 4.49
CA ARG A 219 17.73 -10.91 3.63
C ARG A 219 16.46 -10.07 3.51
N TYR A 220 16.61 -8.87 3.03
CA TYR A 220 15.49 -8.09 2.51
C TYR A 220 15.02 -8.65 1.16
N GLY A 221 13.75 -8.48 0.86
CA GLY A 221 13.19 -8.75 -0.47
C GLY A 221 13.39 -7.56 -1.41
N THR A 222 13.39 -7.81 -2.70
CA THR A 222 13.42 -6.76 -3.72
C THR A 222 12.04 -6.12 -3.90
N LEU A 223 11.98 -4.96 -4.58
CA LEU A 223 10.70 -4.35 -4.96
C LEU A 223 9.85 -5.30 -5.80
N ASP A 224 10.44 -6.00 -6.77
CA ASP A 224 9.70 -6.90 -7.67
C ASP A 224 9.16 -8.14 -6.94
N GLU A 225 9.82 -8.63 -5.88
CA GLU A 225 9.28 -9.70 -5.03
C GLU A 225 8.02 -9.26 -4.27
N GLN A 226 7.94 -8.00 -3.82
CA GLN A 226 6.73 -7.44 -3.21
C GLN A 226 5.62 -7.20 -4.25
N VAL A 227 5.99 -6.60 -5.37
CA VAL A 227 5.07 -6.22 -6.45
C VAL A 227 4.44 -7.47 -7.10
N GLY A 228 5.20 -8.55 -7.26
CA GLY A 228 4.67 -9.82 -7.78
C GLY A 228 3.46 -10.33 -7.00
N ALA A 229 3.52 -10.29 -5.67
CA ALA A 229 2.42 -10.70 -4.80
C ALA A 229 1.20 -9.74 -4.90
N ILE A 230 1.44 -8.42 -4.99
CA ILE A 230 0.37 -7.42 -5.19
C ILE A 230 -0.36 -7.69 -6.50
N LEU A 231 0.37 -7.86 -7.61
CA LEU A 231 -0.21 -8.08 -8.92
C LEU A 231 -0.95 -9.43 -9.01
N PHE A 232 -0.43 -10.46 -8.37
CA PHE A 232 -1.13 -11.74 -8.27
C PHE A 232 -2.49 -11.57 -7.58
N LEU A 233 -2.54 -10.95 -6.40
CA LEU A 233 -3.79 -10.73 -5.67
C LEU A 233 -4.76 -9.78 -6.40
N ALA A 234 -4.25 -8.84 -7.20
CA ALA A 234 -5.06 -7.93 -8.01
C ALA A 234 -5.64 -8.61 -9.27
N SER A 235 -5.01 -9.66 -9.77
CA SER A 235 -5.36 -10.35 -11.02
C SER A 235 -6.49 -11.37 -10.85
N ASP A 236 -7.04 -11.81 -11.98
CA ASP A 236 -8.04 -12.90 -12.03
C ASP A 236 -7.44 -14.27 -11.65
N GLU A 237 -6.11 -14.42 -11.62
CA GLU A 237 -5.42 -15.61 -11.09
C GLU A 237 -5.74 -15.85 -9.60
N ALA A 238 -6.08 -14.79 -8.84
CA ALA A 238 -6.51 -14.86 -7.45
C ALA A 238 -8.05 -14.83 -7.30
N SER A 239 -8.81 -15.28 -8.30
CA SER A 239 -10.28 -15.17 -8.33
C SER A 239 -10.98 -15.88 -7.15
N TYR A 240 -10.35 -16.88 -6.52
CA TYR A 240 -10.89 -17.58 -5.37
C TYR A 240 -10.17 -17.24 -4.04
N ILE A 241 -9.48 -16.06 -4.02
CA ILE A 241 -8.75 -15.58 -2.84
C ILE A 241 -9.33 -14.23 -2.41
N THR A 242 -9.88 -14.16 -1.20
CA THR A 242 -10.35 -12.94 -0.56
C THR A 242 -10.23 -13.04 0.96
N GLY A 243 -10.06 -11.92 1.65
CA GLY A 243 -9.96 -11.82 3.11
C GLY A 243 -8.60 -12.20 3.70
N VAL A 244 -7.58 -12.47 2.87
CA VAL A 244 -6.26 -12.87 3.36
C VAL A 244 -5.30 -11.68 3.50
N THR A 245 -4.43 -11.77 4.49
CA THR A 245 -3.18 -10.99 4.54
C THR A 245 -2.03 -11.94 4.24
N LEU A 246 -1.43 -11.80 3.05
CA LEU A 246 -0.33 -12.64 2.58
C LEU A 246 1.00 -12.06 3.04
N PRO A 247 1.76 -12.74 3.93
CA PRO A 247 3.10 -12.30 4.29
C PRO A 247 4.08 -12.45 3.12
N VAL A 248 4.79 -11.37 2.80
CA VAL A 248 5.87 -11.34 1.81
C VAL A 248 7.15 -10.89 2.52
N GLY A 249 7.55 -11.67 3.53
CA GLY A 249 8.60 -11.36 4.48
C GLY A 249 9.75 -12.37 4.53
N GLY A 250 9.89 -13.22 3.49
CA GLY A 250 10.95 -14.23 3.48
C GLY A 250 10.82 -15.27 4.58
N GLY A 251 9.57 -15.60 4.98
CA GLY A 251 9.23 -16.56 6.04
C GLY A 251 8.93 -15.92 7.41
N ASP A 252 9.10 -14.61 7.57
CA ASP A 252 8.56 -13.88 8.71
C ASP A 252 7.06 -13.64 8.47
N LEU A 253 6.24 -14.01 9.43
CA LEU A 253 4.77 -13.96 9.34
C LEU A 253 4.16 -12.72 10.01
N GLY A 254 4.96 -11.96 10.76
CA GLY A 254 4.50 -10.80 11.52
C GLY A 254 4.00 -11.13 12.91
#